data_9929adc762e56f1fa6a5e924fcbe415d
#
_entry.id   9929adc762e56f1fa6a5e924fcbe415d
#
_cell.length_a   1.000
_cell.length_b   1.000
_cell.length_c   1.000
_cell.angle_alpha   90.00
_cell.angle_beta   90.00
_cell.angle_gamma   90.00
#
_symmetry.space_group_name_H-M   'P 1'
#
loop_
_entity.id
_entity.type
_entity.pdbx_description
1 polymer ?
#
loop_
_entity_poly.entity_id
_entity_poly.type
_entity_poly.pdbx_seq_one_letter_code
_entity_poly.pdbx_strand_id
1 'polypeptide(L)'
;MREGLPESLFRREAKAVVQQGWLIAKHLRRTAQRPMGPRVAVFVHGFMAAGPVFDPMREEVTRRTTWETLDFNYGPLSSLDVITERFARTIEQRVPRSSRLALVGHSLGGLLCRRYIQLSPGARSVERLITLATPHAGTRSVRYVPGVLATALRPDSDAILALGTSVTRGGESIPHTAVVAGRDKMVTPPSSAGAVDQAQVIHFEDLGHNELLFDSRVYDVVVEALER
;
A
#
# COMPACT_ATOMS: atom_id res chain seq x y z
N MET A 1 32.87 -23.30 12.13
CA MET A 1 31.95 -22.26 11.65
C MET A 1 30.56 -22.66 12.08
N ARG A 2 29.93 -21.89 13.00
CA ARG A 2 28.51 -22.12 13.36
C ARG A 2 27.69 -21.34 12.33
N GLU A 3 27.10 -22.03 11.39
CA GLU A 3 26.03 -21.46 10.58
C GLU A 3 24.90 -21.04 11.54
N GLY A 4 24.64 -19.74 11.62
CA GLY A 4 23.55 -19.23 12.43
C GLY A 4 22.23 -19.81 11.94
N LEU A 5 21.43 -20.37 12.83
CA LEU A 5 20.06 -20.80 12.51
C LEU A 5 19.31 -19.65 11.84
N PRO A 6 18.56 -19.90 10.74
CA PRO A 6 17.79 -18.86 10.08
C PRO A 6 16.84 -18.18 11.08
N GLU A 7 16.88 -16.85 11.12
CA GLU A 7 16.02 -16.06 12.01
C GLU A 7 14.55 -16.46 11.79
N SER A 8 13.82 -16.79 12.85
CA SER A 8 12.45 -17.27 12.70
C SER A 8 11.58 -16.16 12.10
N LEU A 9 10.60 -16.51 11.25
CA LEU A 9 9.63 -15.58 10.66
C LEU A 9 9.02 -14.64 11.70
N PHE A 10 8.70 -15.18 12.89
CA PHE A 10 8.16 -14.39 14.00
C PHE A 10 9.11 -13.27 14.45
N ARG A 11 10.42 -13.54 14.53
CA ARG A 11 11.42 -12.52 14.90
C ARG A 11 11.54 -11.45 13.83
N ARG A 12 11.48 -11.82 12.56
CA ARG A 12 11.60 -10.90 11.42
C ARG A 12 10.39 -9.97 11.35
N GLU A 13 9.17 -10.51 11.46
CA GLU A 13 7.94 -9.71 11.53
C GLU A 13 7.90 -8.80 12.77
N ALA A 14 8.29 -9.31 13.95
CA ALA A 14 8.39 -8.50 15.15
C ALA A 14 9.39 -7.34 15.00
N LYS A 15 10.53 -7.58 14.34
CA LYS A 15 11.52 -6.54 14.02
C LYS A 15 10.93 -5.49 13.08
N ALA A 16 10.19 -5.90 12.05
CA ALA A 16 9.51 -5.00 11.13
C ALA A 16 8.48 -4.11 11.85
N VAL A 17 7.69 -4.68 12.77
CA VAL A 17 6.72 -3.92 13.58
C VAL A 17 7.41 -2.92 14.51
N VAL A 18 8.52 -3.31 15.15
CA VAL A 18 9.32 -2.40 16.00
C VAL A 18 9.91 -1.27 15.15
N GLN A 19 10.43 -1.58 13.97
CA GLN A 19 10.96 -0.59 13.03
C GLN A 19 9.87 0.40 12.59
N GLN A 20 8.66 -0.07 12.31
CA GLN A 20 7.52 0.80 12.03
C GLN A 20 7.25 1.75 13.20
N GLY A 21 7.15 1.24 14.42
CA GLY A 21 6.91 2.05 15.62
C GLY A 21 7.99 3.13 15.81
N TRP A 22 9.26 2.78 15.60
CA TRP A 22 10.38 3.73 15.70
C TRP A 22 10.31 4.83 14.62
N LEU A 23 10.01 4.47 13.37
CA LEU A 23 9.85 5.43 12.27
C LEU A 23 8.69 6.40 12.55
N ILE A 24 7.56 5.91 13.01
CA ILE A 24 6.41 6.73 13.38
C ILE A 24 6.79 7.71 14.49
N ALA A 25 7.47 7.25 15.56
CA ALA A 25 7.89 8.10 16.67
C ALA A 25 8.91 9.18 16.25
N LYS A 26 9.86 8.82 15.39
CA LYS A 26 10.88 9.75 14.87
C LYS A 26 10.27 10.90 14.05
N HIS A 27 9.16 10.65 13.34
CA HIS A 27 8.60 11.59 12.36
C HIS A 27 7.41 12.41 12.85
N LEU A 28 7.02 12.33 14.13
CA LEU A 28 5.98 13.18 14.72
C LEU A 28 6.22 14.70 14.54
N ARG A 29 7.41 15.12 14.09
CA ARG A 29 7.82 16.52 13.91
C ARG A 29 8.08 16.93 12.44
N ARG A 30 7.85 16.06 11.48
CA ARG A 30 8.14 16.37 10.06
C ARG A 30 6.96 17.09 9.40
N THR A 31 7.18 18.31 8.92
CA THR A 31 6.30 18.96 7.95
C THR A 31 6.46 18.24 6.61
N ALA A 32 5.40 17.60 6.15
CA ALA A 32 5.39 16.93 4.85
C ALA A 32 5.61 17.97 3.73
N GLN A 33 6.70 17.84 2.99
CA GLN A 33 6.96 18.69 1.83
C GLN A 33 5.87 18.46 0.78
N ARG A 34 5.46 19.54 0.11
CA ARG A 34 4.51 19.48 -0.99
C ARG A 34 5.30 19.14 -2.27
N PRO A 35 4.96 18.06 -2.97
CA PRO A 35 5.60 17.75 -4.24
C PRO A 35 5.27 18.82 -5.27
N MET A 36 6.23 19.19 -6.11
CA MET A 36 6.11 20.21 -7.14
C MET A 36 6.48 19.67 -8.54
N GLY A 37 7.03 18.46 -8.60
CA GLY A 37 7.55 17.84 -9.81
C GLY A 37 6.46 17.31 -10.76
N PRO A 38 6.87 16.92 -11.97
CA PRO A 38 5.97 16.42 -13.01
C PRO A 38 5.47 14.99 -12.76
N ARG A 39 6.07 14.26 -11.82
CA ARG A 39 5.72 12.88 -11.44
C ARG A 39 5.62 12.76 -9.93
N VAL A 40 4.48 12.31 -9.41
CA VAL A 40 4.25 12.15 -7.97
C VAL A 40 3.74 10.76 -7.65
N ALA A 41 4.45 10.03 -6.81
CA ALA A 41 4.05 8.76 -6.23
C ALA A 41 3.47 8.99 -4.82
N VAL A 42 2.21 8.64 -4.62
CA VAL A 42 1.54 8.78 -3.31
C VAL A 42 1.54 7.44 -2.59
N PHE A 43 2.12 7.42 -1.40
CA PHE A 43 2.24 6.24 -0.55
C PHE A 43 1.13 6.20 0.50
N VAL A 44 0.45 5.06 0.62
CA VAL A 44 -0.71 4.86 1.50
C VAL A 44 -0.46 3.66 2.41
N HIS A 45 -0.32 3.92 3.71
CA HIS A 45 0.01 2.90 4.69
C HIS A 45 -1.16 1.94 5.00
N GLY A 46 -0.86 0.82 5.68
CA GLY A 46 -1.82 -0.17 6.12
C GLY A 46 -2.55 0.20 7.41
N PHE A 47 -3.40 -0.72 7.87
CA PHE A 47 -4.12 -0.60 9.14
C PHE A 47 -3.15 -0.46 10.32
N MET A 48 -3.44 0.46 11.25
CA MET A 48 -2.63 0.74 12.45
C MET A 48 -1.18 1.19 12.17
N ALA A 49 -0.86 1.62 10.94
CA ALA A 49 0.43 2.19 10.59
C ALA A 49 0.33 3.72 10.37
N ALA A 50 1.42 4.33 9.90
CA ALA A 50 1.48 5.73 9.49
C ALA A 50 2.49 5.91 8.35
N GLY A 51 2.43 7.03 7.62
CA GLY A 51 3.26 7.29 6.43
C GLY A 51 4.76 7.04 6.58
N PRO A 52 5.40 7.38 7.72
CA PRO A 52 6.83 7.13 7.93
C PRO A 52 7.30 5.69 7.76
N VAL A 53 6.41 4.70 7.80
CA VAL A 53 6.78 3.29 7.52
C VAL A 53 7.35 3.10 6.12
N PHE A 54 7.02 4.01 5.20
CA PHE A 54 7.53 4.02 3.84
C PHE A 54 8.82 4.83 3.63
N ASP A 55 9.34 5.52 4.66
CA ASP A 55 10.47 6.41 4.46
C ASP A 55 11.68 5.75 3.78
N PRO A 56 12.11 4.52 4.17
CA PRO A 56 13.22 3.87 3.49
C PRO A 56 12.94 3.60 2.00
N MET A 57 11.74 3.14 1.67
CA MET A 57 11.32 2.89 0.28
C MET A 57 11.20 4.19 -0.51
N ARG A 58 10.63 5.25 0.09
CA ARG A 58 10.50 6.57 -0.53
C ARG A 58 11.86 7.22 -0.82
N GLU A 59 12.83 7.05 0.09
CA GLU A 59 14.21 7.48 -0.11
C GLU A 59 14.84 6.79 -1.33
N GLU A 60 14.64 5.48 -1.50
CA GLU A 60 15.10 4.73 -2.66
C GLU A 60 14.42 5.19 -3.96
N VAL A 61 13.10 5.38 -3.95
CA VAL A 61 12.36 5.91 -5.12
C VAL A 61 12.91 7.28 -5.50
N THR A 62 13.04 8.20 -4.57
CA THR A 62 13.54 9.56 -4.84
C THR A 62 15.00 9.56 -5.33
N ARG A 63 15.82 8.64 -4.80
CA ARG A 63 17.24 8.52 -5.19
C ARG A 63 17.42 7.96 -6.60
N ARG A 64 16.55 7.02 -7.02
CA ARG A 64 16.72 6.21 -8.23
C ARG A 64 15.82 6.63 -9.40
N THR A 65 14.86 7.51 -9.17
CA THR A 65 13.88 7.91 -10.18
C THR A 65 13.66 9.43 -10.19
N THR A 66 12.86 9.90 -11.13
CA THR A 66 12.38 11.30 -11.17
C THR A 66 11.05 11.50 -10.46
N TRP A 67 10.54 10.49 -9.76
CA TRP A 67 9.31 10.57 -8.99
C TRP A 67 9.53 11.26 -7.66
N GLU A 68 8.79 12.33 -7.41
CA GLU A 68 8.65 12.88 -6.06
C GLU A 68 7.65 12.04 -5.26
N THR A 69 7.80 12.01 -3.95
CA THR A 69 6.99 11.16 -3.09
C THR A 69 6.15 11.96 -2.12
N LEU A 70 4.91 11.53 -1.91
CA LEU A 70 3.99 12.04 -0.90
C LEU A 70 3.45 10.87 -0.08
N ASP A 71 3.35 11.01 1.23
CA ASP A 71 2.61 10.06 2.07
C ASP A 71 1.23 10.59 2.45
N PHE A 72 0.26 9.69 2.51
CA PHE A 72 -1.07 9.96 3.01
C PHE A 72 -1.28 9.24 4.34
N ASN A 73 -1.68 10.02 5.36
CA ASN A 73 -1.91 9.53 6.71
C ASN A 73 -3.39 9.56 7.09
N TYR A 74 -3.85 8.48 7.73
CA TYR A 74 -5.20 8.37 8.26
C TYR A 74 -5.22 7.58 9.59
N GLY A 75 -6.25 7.82 10.39
CA GLY A 75 -6.44 7.12 11.66
C GLY A 75 -7.38 5.92 11.52
N PRO A 76 -7.34 4.99 12.49
CA PRO A 76 -8.08 3.72 12.43
C PRO A 76 -9.59 3.83 12.75
N LEU A 77 -10.06 4.99 13.21
CA LEU A 77 -11.43 5.18 13.69
C LEU A 77 -12.42 5.65 12.61
N SER A 78 -11.96 5.96 11.42
CA SER A 78 -12.81 6.43 10.31
C SER A 78 -13.23 5.25 9.42
N SER A 79 -14.40 5.36 8.76
CA SER A 79 -14.80 4.39 7.74
C SER A 79 -13.94 4.52 6.47
N LEU A 80 -13.94 3.48 5.64
CA LEU A 80 -13.24 3.49 4.35
C LEU A 80 -13.69 4.65 3.45
N ASP A 81 -14.99 4.98 3.45
CA ASP A 81 -15.53 6.06 2.63
C ASP A 81 -14.97 7.41 3.05
N VAL A 82 -15.00 7.71 4.35
CA VAL A 82 -14.43 8.94 4.90
C VAL A 82 -12.93 9.05 4.61
N ILE A 83 -12.19 7.94 4.73
CA ILE A 83 -10.74 7.94 4.44
C ILE A 83 -10.52 8.14 2.93
N THR A 84 -11.31 7.51 2.07
CA THR A 84 -11.20 7.64 0.61
C THR A 84 -11.48 9.08 0.16
N GLU A 85 -12.50 9.73 0.71
CA GLU A 85 -12.79 11.16 0.44
C GLU A 85 -11.66 12.08 0.90
N ARG A 86 -11.11 11.83 2.09
CA ARG A 86 -9.94 12.59 2.58
C ARG A 86 -8.72 12.36 1.68
N PHE A 87 -8.52 11.14 1.20
CA PHE A 87 -7.45 10.81 0.26
C PHE A 87 -7.62 11.58 -1.05
N ALA A 88 -8.81 11.57 -1.64
CA ALA A 88 -9.12 12.32 -2.85
C ALA A 88 -8.85 13.82 -2.68
N ARG A 89 -9.32 14.41 -1.58
CA ARG A 89 -9.05 15.82 -1.23
C ARG A 89 -7.56 16.11 -1.04
N THR A 90 -6.82 15.20 -0.43
CA THR A 90 -5.37 15.36 -0.25
C THR A 90 -4.63 15.37 -1.59
N ILE A 91 -4.97 14.48 -2.51
CA ILE A 91 -4.42 14.47 -3.87
C ILE A 91 -4.73 15.80 -4.57
N GLU A 92 -5.98 16.26 -4.55
CA GLU A 92 -6.40 17.49 -5.20
C GLU A 92 -5.68 18.74 -4.65
N GLN A 93 -5.44 18.79 -3.34
CA GLN A 93 -4.83 19.94 -2.67
C GLN A 93 -3.31 19.94 -2.73
N ARG A 94 -2.67 18.78 -2.76
CA ARG A 94 -1.21 18.65 -2.55
C ARG A 94 -0.45 18.21 -3.79
N VAL A 95 -1.08 17.54 -4.75
CA VAL A 95 -0.43 17.08 -5.98
C VAL A 95 -0.78 18.04 -7.11
N PRO A 96 0.20 18.68 -7.80
CA PRO A 96 -0.09 19.57 -8.92
C PRO A 96 -0.93 18.88 -9.99
N ARG A 97 -1.90 19.57 -10.56
CA ARG A 97 -2.80 18.99 -11.58
C ARG A 97 -2.07 18.52 -12.83
N SER A 98 -0.95 19.14 -13.16
CA SER A 98 -0.08 18.78 -14.26
C SER A 98 0.78 17.56 -14.02
N SER A 99 0.91 17.11 -12.77
CA SER A 99 1.75 15.96 -12.44
C SER A 99 1.08 14.65 -12.82
N ARG A 100 1.89 13.73 -13.36
CA ARG A 100 1.55 12.31 -13.50
C ARG A 100 1.45 11.70 -12.10
N LEU A 101 0.47 10.82 -11.88
CA LEU A 101 0.14 10.28 -10.57
C LEU A 101 0.33 8.77 -10.55
N ALA A 102 1.14 8.28 -9.61
CA ALA A 102 1.21 6.86 -9.25
C ALA A 102 0.77 6.67 -7.80
N LEU A 103 0.20 5.50 -7.50
CA LEU A 103 -0.20 5.13 -6.13
C LEU A 103 0.54 3.88 -5.68
N VAL A 104 1.07 3.93 -4.46
CA VAL A 104 1.73 2.79 -3.80
C VAL A 104 1.02 2.53 -2.48
N GLY A 105 0.36 1.39 -2.35
CA GLY A 105 -0.43 1.06 -1.18
C GLY A 105 0.02 -0.23 -0.50
N HIS A 106 0.19 -0.22 0.82
CA HIS A 106 0.44 -1.42 1.61
C HIS A 106 -0.83 -1.87 2.32
N SER A 107 -1.17 -3.14 2.23
CA SER A 107 -2.29 -3.73 2.97
C SER A 107 -3.61 -2.98 2.71
N LEU A 108 -4.28 -2.49 3.74
CA LEU A 108 -5.48 -1.63 3.62
C LEU A 108 -5.25 -0.42 2.71
N GLY A 109 -4.03 0.14 2.71
CA GLY A 109 -3.69 1.29 1.84
C GLY A 109 -3.85 0.99 0.36
N GLY A 110 -3.59 -0.24 -0.08
CA GLY A 110 -3.82 -0.64 -1.46
C GLY A 110 -5.31 -0.71 -1.82
N LEU A 111 -6.17 -1.11 -0.89
CA LEU A 111 -7.63 -1.06 -1.08
C LEU A 111 -8.13 0.39 -1.18
N LEU A 112 -7.57 1.30 -0.36
CA LEU A 112 -7.89 2.74 -0.46
C LEU A 112 -7.46 3.32 -1.82
N CYS A 113 -6.29 2.92 -2.34
CA CYS A 113 -5.86 3.30 -3.69
C CYS A 113 -6.85 2.80 -4.75
N ARG A 114 -7.29 1.55 -4.69
CA ARG A 114 -8.29 0.99 -5.60
C ARG A 114 -9.63 1.72 -5.50
N ARG A 115 -10.12 1.98 -4.28
CA ARG A 115 -11.36 2.73 -4.08
C ARG A 115 -11.27 4.13 -4.68
N TYR A 116 -10.16 4.83 -4.50
CA TYR A 116 -9.93 6.11 -5.15
C TYR A 116 -10.02 6.00 -6.67
N ILE A 117 -9.33 5.03 -7.27
CA ILE A 117 -9.33 4.83 -8.73
C ILE A 117 -10.73 4.52 -9.27
N GLN A 118 -11.41 3.57 -8.65
CA GLN A 118 -12.60 2.93 -9.20
C GLN A 118 -13.92 3.61 -8.79
N LEU A 119 -13.99 4.14 -7.56
CA LEU A 119 -15.23 4.54 -6.94
C LEU A 119 -15.32 6.03 -6.59
N SER A 120 -14.19 6.78 -6.61
CA SER A 120 -14.25 8.21 -6.26
C SER A 120 -14.69 9.06 -7.44
N PRO A 121 -15.82 9.79 -7.35
CA PRO A 121 -16.21 10.75 -8.37
C PRO A 121 -15.13 11.82 -8.56
N GLY A 122 -14.78 12.11 -9.82
CA GLY A 122 -13.78 13.12 -10.16
C GLY A 122 -12.33 12.78 -9.77
N ALA A 123 -12.05 11.53 -9.38
CA ALA A 123 -10.68 11.09 -9.14
C ALA A 123 -9.81 11.35 -10.38
N ARG A 124 -8.58 11.79 -10.17
CA ARG A 124 -7.63 12.04 -11.26
C ARG A 124 -7.20 10.73 -11.92
N SER A 125 -6.76 10.81 -13.16
CA SER A 125 -6.13 9.68 -13.84
C SER A 125 -4.88 9.24 -13.06
N VAL A 126 -4.78 7.95 -12.82
CA VAL A 126 -3.64 7.30 -12.18
C VAL A 126 -2.93 6.47 -13.24
N GLU A 127 -1.64 6.70 -13.42
CA GLU A 127 -0.87 5.98 -14.43
C GLU A 127 -0.50 4.57 -13.98
N ARG A 128 -0.23 4.41 -12.69
CA ARG A 128 0.26 3.16 -12.11
C ARG A 128 -0.28 2.93 -10.72
N LEU A 129 -0.59 1.68 -10.44
CA LEU A 129 -0.90 1.21 -9.11
C LEU A 129 0.11 0.13 -8.70
N ILE A 130 0.71 0.28 -7.54
CA ILE A 130 1.56 -0.73 -6.93
C ILE A 130 0.95 -1.10 -5.57
N THR A 131 0.69 -2.38 -5.34
CA THR A 131 0.11 -2.85 -4.09
C THR A 131 1.01 -3.89 -3.42
N LEU A 132 1.24 -3.72 -2.13
CA LEU A 132 2.10 -4.57 -1.31
C LEU A 132 1.23 -5.27 -0.26
N ALA A 133 1.15 -6.59 -0.30
CA ALA A 133 0.33 -7.42 0.59
C ALA A 133 -1.11 -6.88 0.79
N THR A 134 -1.73 -6.37 -0.27
CA THR A 134 -3.09 -5.83 -0.21
C THR A 134 -4.12 -6.95 -0.32
N PRO A 135 -5.07 -7.07 0.61
CA PRO A 135 -6.07 -8.14 0.58
C PRO A 135 -7.17 -7.86 -0.48
N HIS A 136 -6.86 -8.05 -1.76
CA HIS A 136 -7.78 -7.75 -2.87
C HIS A 136 -9.07 -8.57 -2.84
N ALA A 137 -9.01 -9.81 -2.33
CA ALA A 137 -10.16 -10.67 -2.08
C ALA A 137 -10.56 -10.70 -0.59
N GLY A 138 -10.15 -9.69 0.18
CA GLY A 138 -10.34 -9.65 1.63
C GLY A 138 -9.39 -10.56 2.40
N THR A 139 -9.55 -10.62 3.73
CA THR A 139 -8.75 -11.49 4.59
C THR A 139 -9.57 -12.12 5.70
N ARG A 140 -9.29 -13.40 5.99
CA ARG A 140 -9.97 -14.15 7.06
C ARG A 140 -9.42 -13.82 8.46
N SER A 141 -8.19 -13.29 8.55
CA SER A 141 -7.54 -12.97 9.83
C SER A 141 -8.31 -11.93 10.65
N VAL A 142 -9.08 -11.05 9.99
CA VAL A 142 -9.88 -10.01 10.66
C VAL A 142 -11.23 -10.50 11.19
N ARG A 143 -11.56 -11.79 11.06
CA ARG A 143 -12.88 -12.33 11.45
C ARG A 143 -13.30 -11.98 12.88
N TYR A 144 -12.33 -11.91 13.78
CA TYR A 144 -12.56 -11.65 15.21
C TYR A 144 -12.02 -10.29 15.67
N VAL A 145 -11.53 -9.46 14.74
CA VAL A 145 -11.04 -8.11 15.06
C VAL A 145 -12.23 -7.16 15.04
N PRO A 146 -12.52 -6.45 16.14
CA PRO A 146 -13.59 -5.46 16.16
C PRO A 146 -13.20 -4.19 15.40
N GLY A 147 -14.20 -3.50 14.87
CA GLY A 147 -14.02 -2.19 14.24
C GLY A 147 -14.44 -2.14 12.77
N VAL A 148 -14.81 -0.95 12.33
CA VAL A 148 -15.37 -0.69 10.98
C VAL A 148 -14.38 -1.09 9.88
N LEU A 149 -13.10 -0.74 10.05
CA LEU A 149 -12.07 -1.06 9.05
C LEU A 149 -11.78 -2.58 8.99
N ALA A 150 -11.77 -3.27 10.13
CA ALA A 150 -11.59 -4.71 10.15
C ALA A 150 -12.77 -5.44 9.47
N THR A 151 -13.99 -4.99 9.71
CA THR A 151 -15.18 -5.53 9.04
C THR A 151 -15.11 -5.32 7.53
N ALA A 152 -14.66 -4.16 7.07
CA ALA A 152 -14.50 -3.84 5.66
C ALA A 152 -13.44 -4.69 4.93
N LEU A 153 -12.54 -5.33 5.68
CA LEU A 153 -11.50 -6.23 5.11
C LEU A 153 -11.97 -7.69 4.99
N ARG A 154 -13.17 -8.05 5.43
CA ARG A 154 -13.70 -9.40 5.28
C ARG A 154 -13.97 -9.73 3.81
N PRO A 155 -13.76 -10.99 3.38
CA PRO A 155 -13.95 -11.39 1.98
C PRO A 155 -15.36 -11.14 1.43
N ASP A 156 -16.36 -11.19 2.28
CA ASP A 156 -17.80 -11.01 1.98
C ASP A 156 -18.31 -9.59 2.25
N SER A 157 -17.42 -8.64 2.55
CA SER A 157 -17.81 -7.26 2.81
C SER A 157 -18.17 -6.52 1.52
N ASP A 158 -19.14 -5.62 1.61
CA ASP A 158 -19.52 -4.73 0.48
C ASP A 158 -18.31 -3.94 -0.05
N ALA A 159 -17.37 -3.60 0.83
CA ALA A 159 -16.16 -2.88 0.47
C ALA A 159 -15.23 -3.66 -0.46
N ILE A 160 -15.12 -4.98 -0.28
CA ILE A 160 -14.34 -5.88 -1.15
C ILE A 160 -15.14 -6.20 -2.41
N LEU A 161 -16.41 -6.56 -2.26
CA LEU A 161 -17.28 -6.94 -3.39
C LEU A 161 -17.43 -5.81 -4.42
N ALA A 162 -17.55 -4.55 -3.95
CA ALA A 162 -17.67 -3.38 -4.83
C ALA A 162 -16.40 -3.12 -5.68
N LEU A 163 -15.23 -3.61 -5.25
CA LEU A 163 -13.98 -3.46 -6.02
C LEU A 163 -13.82 -4.51 -7.12
N GLY A 164 -14.44 -5.69 -6.95
CA GLY A 164 -14.26 -6.80 -7.88
C GLY A 164 -12.79 -7.24 -8.04
N THR A 165 -12.49 -7.93 -9.13
CA THR A 165 -11.13 -8.45 -9.40
C THR A 165 -10.30 -7.54 -10.30
N SER A 166 -10.90 -6.71 -11.15
CA SER A 166 -10.20 -5.83 -12.08
C SER A 166 -9.99 -4.42 -11.52
N VAL A 167 -8.87 -3.80 -11.84
CA VAL A 167 -8.61 -2.38 -11.51
C VAL A 167 -8.80 -1.54 -12.76
N THR A 168 -10.02 -1.05 -12.93
CA THR A 168 -10.41 -0.27 -14.10
C THR A 168 -10.99 1.08 -13.70
N ARG A 169 -10.88 2.05 -14.61
CA ARG A 169 -11.56 3.34 -14.54
C ARG A 169 -12.18 3.68 -15.89
N GLY A 170 -13.47 3.88 -15.92
CA GLY A 170 -14.18 4.15 -17.17
C GLY A 170 -14.03 3.03 -18.22
N GLY A 171 -13.82 1.79 -17.80
CA GLY A 171 -13.56 0.64 -18.64
C GLY A 171 -12.09 0.43 -19.06
N GLU A 172 -11.20 1.39 -18.77
CA GLU A 172 -9.77 1.26 -19.05
C GLU A 172 -9.03 0.63 -17.85
N SER A 173 -8.15 -0.34 -18.14
CA SER A 173 -7.32 -1.00 -17.15
C SER A 173 -6.18 -0.08 -16.71
N ILE A 174 -5.91 -0.05 -15.40
CA ILE A 174 -4.77 0.68 -14.85
C ILE A 174 -3.58 -0.28 -14.73
N PRO A 175 -2.39 0.05 -15.25
CA PRO A 175 -1.18 -0.72 -15.05
C PRO A 175 -0.96 -1.00 -13.57
N HIS A 176 -0.96 -2.29 -13.17
CA HIS A 176 -0.97 -2.70 -11.77
C HIS A 176 0.12 -3.74 -11.51
N THR A 177 0.96 -3.48 -10.50
CA THR A 177 1.90 -4.45 -9.93
C THR A 177 1.44 -4.83 -8.53
N ALA A 178 1.15 -6.11 -8.31
CA ALA A 178 0.72 -6.64 -7.02
C ALA A 178 1.83 -7.50 -6.42
N VAL A 179 2.33 -7.12 -5.24
CA VAL A 179 3.37 -7.85 -4.51
C VAL A 179 2.75 -8.68 -3.40
N VAL A 180 3.04 -9.97 -3.41
CA VAL A 180 2.53 -10.98 -2.48
C VAL A 180 3.63 -11.41 -1.52
N ALA A 181 3.34 -11.38 -0.22
CA ALA A 181 4.18 -11.97 0.82
C ALA A 181 3.76 -13.43 1.03
N GLY A 182 4.61 -14.40 0.70
CA GLY A 182 4.29 -15.83 0.76
C GLY A 182 4.05 -16.33 2.19
N ARG A 183 4.68 -15.68 3.19
CA ARG A 183 4.54 -16.00 4.62
C ARG A 183 3.60 -15.05 5.37
N ASP A 184 2.70 -14.39 4.67
CA ASP A 184 1.74 -13.44 5.26
C ASP A 184 0.81 -14.15 6.27
N LYS A 185 0.74 -13.59 7.49
CA LYS A 185 -0.18 -14.03 8.55
C LYS A 185 -1.31 -13.02 8.80
N MET A 186 -1.21 -11.84 8.19
CA MET A 186 -2.21 -10.79 8.31
C MET A 186 -3.21 -10.81 7.14
N VAL A 187 -2.75 -11.14 5.94
CA VAL A 187 -3.62 -11.44 4.79
C VAL A 187 -3.70 -12.94 4.61
N THR A 188 -4.86 -13.53 4.95
CA THR A 188 -5.07 -14.97 4.87
C THR A 188 -6.29 -15.31 4.04
N PRO A 189 -6.13 -16.11 2.97
CA PRO A 189 -4.85 -16.67 2.48
C PRO A 189 -3.97 -15.59 1.83
N PRO A 190 -2.63 -15.77 1.77
CA PRO A 190 -1.72 -14.84 1.10
C PRO A 190 -2.06 -14.61 -0.38
N SER A 191 -2.63 -15.59 -1.06
CA SER A 191 -3.11 -15.51 -2.45
C SER A 191 -4.14 -14.39 -2.67
N SER A 192 -4.83 -13.93 -1.62
CA SER A 192 -5.72 -12.77 -1.69
C SER A 192 -5.01 -11.52 -2.21
N ALA A 193 -3.71 -11.36 -1.91
CA ALA A 193 -2.94 -10.22 -2.38
C ALA A 193 -2.61 -10.26 -3.89
N GLY A 194 -2.70 -11.44 -4.51
CA GLY A 194 -2.57 -11.63 -5.96
C GLY A 194 -3.91 -11.78 -6.69
N ALA A 195 -5.04 -11.69 -5.97
CA ALA A 195 -6.38 -11.90 -6.55
C ALA A 195 -6.87 -10.66 -7.32
N VAL A 196 -6.14 -10.29 -8.36
CA VAL A 196 -6.40 -9.13 -9.22
C VAL A 196 -6.14 -9.49 -10.67
N ASP A 197 -7.12 -9.25 -11.53
CA ASP A 197 -6.98 -9.49 -12.96
C ASP A 197 -6.02 -8.48 -13.60
N GLN A 198 -5.30 -8.94 -14.62
CA GLN A 198 -4.41 -8.12 -15.43
C GLN A 198 -3.28 -7.43 -14.67
N ALA A 199 -3.05 -7.79 -13.41
CA ALA A 199 -1.91 -7.30 -12.66
C ALA A 199 -0.65 -8.15 -12.93
N GLN A 200 0.51 -7.50 -12.90
CA GLN A 200 1.77 -8.21 -12.75
C GLN A 200 1.89 -8.65 -11.29
N VAL A 201 1.75 -9.95 -11.02
CA VAL A 201 1.86 -10.48 -9.66
C VAL A 201 3.28 -10.94 -9.39
N ILE A 202 3.90 -10.43 -8.33
CA ILE A 202 5.26 -10.75 -7.91
C ILE A 202 5.21 -11.37 -6.51
N HIS A 203 5.78 -12.56 -6.34
CA HIS A 203 5.78 -13.31 -5.09
C HIS A 203 7.14 -13.25 -4.40
N PHE A 204 7.13 -12.94 -3.10
CA PHE A 204 8.27 -13.12 -2.21
C PHE A 204 7.93 -14.22 -1.20
N GLU A 205 8.29 -15.45 -1.52
CA GLU A 205 7.91 -16.65 -0.76
C GLU A 205 8.49 -16.67 0.66
N ASP A 206 9.58 -15.95 0.90
CA ASP A 206 10.31 -15.86 2.15
C ASP A 206 9.92 -14.70 3.06
N LEU A 207 9.08 -13.75 2.57
CA LEU A 207 8.72 -12.55 3.31
C LEU A 207 7.33 -12.64 3.96
N GLY A 208 7.20 -12.00 5.12
CA GLY A 208 5.95 -11.75 5.82
C GLY A 208 5.34 -10.40 5.45
N HIS A 209 4.17 -10.09 6.04
CA HIS A 209 3.34 -8.94 5.71
C HIS A 209 4.08 -7.60 5.79
N ASN A 210 4.70 -7.32 6.95
CA ASN A 210 5.37 -6.05 7.20
C ASN A 210 6.82 -6.05 6.70
N GLU A 211 7.40 -7.21 6.46
CA GLU A 211 8.76 -7.33 5.93
C GLU A 211 8.88 -6.74 4.53
N LEU A 212 7.79 -6.77 3.71
CA LEU A 212 7.76 -6.13 2.39
C LEU A 212 8.11 -4.64 2.44
N LEU A 213 7.85 -3.96 3.56
CA LEU A 213 8.14 -2.52 3.71
C LEU A 213 9.63 -2.22 3.89
N PHE A 214 10.45 -3.25 4.19
CA PHE A 214 11.85 -3.05 4.60
C PHE A 214 12.84 -3.93 3.81
N ASP A 215 12.36 -4.72 2.85
CA ASP A 215 13.22 -5.55 2.00
C ASP A 215 13.61 -4.80 0.71
N SER A 216 14.91 -4.69 0.44
CA SER A 216 15.43 -3.95 -0.72
C SER A 216 14.97 -4.52 -2.06
N ARG A 217 14.72 -5.82 -2.14
CA ARG A 217 14.18 -6.48 -3.35
C ARG A 217 12.79 -5.95 -3.70
N VAL A 218 11.98 -5.61 -2.68
CA VAL A 218 10.65 -4.99 -2.86
C VAL A 218 10.82 -3.55 -3.33
N TYR A 219 11.84 -2.82 -2.85
CA TYR A 219 12.15 -1.48 -3.36
C TYR A 219 12.51 -1.52 -4.85
N ASP A 220 13.28 -2.51 -5.28
CA ASP A 220 13.60 -2.72 -6.70
C ASP A 220 12.33 -2.88 -7.54
N VAL A 221 11.40 -3.72 -7.09
CA VAL A 221 10.10 -3.92 -7.76
C VAL A 221 9.31 -2.61 -7.85
N VAL A 222 9.26 -1.82 -6.78
CA VAL A 222 8.53 -0.55 -6.77
C VAL A 222 9.17 0.46 -7.73
N VAL A 223 10.50 0.59 -7.71
CA VAL A 223 11.24 1.46 -8.62
C VAL A 223 11.02 1.06 -10.08
N GLU A 224 11.17 -0.22 -10.41
CA GLU A 224 10.92 -0.72 -11.76
C GLU A 224 9.48 -0.48 -12.21
N ALA A 225 8.50 -0.74 -11.35
CA ALA A 225 7.11 -0.53 -11.66
C ALA A 225 6.76 0.94 -11.91
N LEU A 226 7.46 1.88 -11.26
CA LEU A 226 7.30 3.31 -11.48
C LEU A 226 7.92 3.80 -12.80
N GLU A 227 8.97 3.13 -13.30
CA GLU A 227 9.71 3.57 -14.50
C GLU A 227 9.23 2.91 -15.81
N ARG A 228 8.45 1.86 -15.74
CA ARG A 228 7.79 1.26 -16.92
C ARG A 228 6.74 2.19 -17.50
#